data_cadeb6cc1ac543c9b5722ee2828f40b7
#
_entry.id   cadeb6cc1ac543c9b5722ee2828f40b7
#
_cell.length_a   1.000
_cell.length_b   1.000
_cell.length_c   1.000
_cell.angle_alpha   90.00
_cell.angle_beta   90.00
_cell.angle_gamma   90.00
#
_symmetry.space_group_name_H-M   'P 1'
#
loop_
_entity.id
_entity.type
_entity.pdbx_description
1 polymer ?
#
loop_
_entity_poly.entity_id
_entity_poly.type
_entity_poly.pdbx_seq_one_letter_code
_entity_poly.pdbx_strand_id
1 'polypeptide(L)'
;MSPHWALSRVLSVVLFLSSSLAWANESFEIEELIQNKQWTQAQQKLQLVMKQSTQTPSPTASPQWRLMNSQILAGLGQSEKAIEELQGIIQEFPELPEPYNNLGVLFAAQGNYEAAMSAFVTAIQARPNYKIAHQNLGDLYSAMAQQAYAKAKNIKEGPALLPLSAPAASTTTTTNVRSSR
;
A
#
# COMPACT_ATOMS: atom_id res chain seq x y z
N MET A 1 15.33 30.26 46.35
CA MET A 1 14.36 29.39 45.59
C MET A 1 15.05 29.00 44.28
N SER A 2 15.55 27.80 44.20
CA SER A 2 16.37 27.34 43.09
C SER A 2 15.52 26.79 41.92
N PRO A 3 15.88 27.03 40.65
CA PRO A 3 15.04 26.76 39.49
C PRO A 3 15.15 25.29 38.99
N HIS A 4 15.17 24.30 39.91
CA HIS A 4 15.30 22.88 39.54
C HIS A 4 14.16 22.34 38.69
N TRP A 5 12.98 22.97 38.73
CA TRP A 5 11.82 22.57 37.92
C TRP A 5 11.95 22.91 36.43
N ALA A 6 12.71 23.94 36.08
CA ALA A 6 12.94 24.35 34.70
C ALA A 6 13.89 23.38 33.96
N LEU A 7 14.95 22.94 34.65
CA LEU A 7 15.93 21.98 34.12
C LEU A 7 15.29 20.59 33.83
N SER A 8 14.40 20.15 34.72
CA SER A 8 13.68 18.87 34.56
C SER A 8 12.79 18.86 33.32
N ARG A 9 12.08 19.96 33.02
CA ARG A 9 11.22 20.07 31.83
C ARG A 9 12.02 20.17 30.54
N VAL A 10 13.15 20.86 30.52
CA VAL A 10 14.02 20.96 29.35
C VAL A 10 14.66 19.60 29.04
N LEU A 11 15.09 18.87 30.07
CA LEU A 11 15.68 17.54 29.90
C LEU A 11 14.64 16.52 29.34
N SER A 12 13.39 16.60 29.81
CA SER A 12 12.31 15.76 29.30
C SER A 12 11.97 16.04 27.84
N VAL A 13 11.94 17.31 27.42
CA VAL A 13 11.67 17.71 26.04
C VAL A 13 12.83 17.29 25.11
N VAL A 14 14.07 17.40 25.53
CA VAL A 14 15.24 16.98 24.76
C VAL A 14 15.25 15.45 24.58
N LEU A 15 14.92 14.70 25.62
CA LEU A 15 14.80 13.22 25.54
C LEU A 15 13.65 12.79 24.62
N PHE A 16 12.52 13.50 24.63
CA PHE A 16 11.39 13.20 23.73
C PHE A 16 11.72 13.51 22.26
N LEU A 17 12.43 14.61 21.99
CA LEU A 17 12.85 14.97 20.63
C LEU A 17 13.90 14.00 20.06
N SER A 18 14.82 13.52 20.90
CA SER A 18 15.83 12.56 20.46
C SER A 18 15.25 11.18 20.16
N SER A 19 14.24 10.74 20.90
CA SER A 19 13.58 9.48 20.64
C SER A 19 12.74 9.51 19.35
N SER A 20 11.97 10.59 19.10
CA SER A 20 11.17 10.71 17.88
C SER A 20 12.02 10.77 16.61
N LEU A 21 13.20 11.39 16.67
CA LEU A 21 14.14 11.45 15.56
C LEU A 21 14.78 10.07 15.27
N ALA A 22 15.07 9.30 16.32
CA ALA A 22 15.58 7.94 16.19
C ALA A 22 14.55 7.02 15.50
N TRP A 23 13.28 7.08 15.91
CA TRP A 23 12.20 6.30 15.29
C TRP A 23 11.96 6.65 13.82
N ALA A 24 12.06 7.93 13.46
CA ALA A 24 11.93 8.39 12.09
C ALA A 24 13.07 7.84 11.20
N ASN A 25 14.28 7.78 11.72
CA ASN A 25 15.43 7.22 10.99
C ASN A 25 15.30 5.69 10.80
N GLU A 26 14.85 4.99 11.84
CA GLU A 26 14.66 3.54 11.78
C GLU A 26 13.53 3.13 10.81
N SER A 27 12.41 3.88 10.79
CA SER A 27 11.34 3.62 9.83
C SER A 27 11.81 3.83 8.39
N PHE A 28 12.57 4.89 8.13
CA PHE A 28 13.14 5.16 6.81
C PHE A 28 14.08 4.04 6.34
N GLU A 29 14.96 3.55 7.22
CA GLU A 29 15.88 2.46 6.90
C GLU A 29 15.15 1.15 6.57
N ILE A 30 14.07 0.85 7.30
CA ILE A 30 13.24 -0.33 7.02
C ILE A 30 12.49 -0.16 5.69
N GLU A 31 11.93 1.02 5.41
CA GLU A 31 11.29 1.32 4.13
C GLU A 31 12.26 1.16 2.96
N GLU A 32 13.49 1.63 3.08
CA GLU A 32 14.54 1.45 2.07
C GLU A 32 14.85 -0.03 1.83
N LEU A 33 14.97 -0.83 2.89
CA LEU A 33 15.17 -2.28 2.78
C LEU A 33 13.99 -2.97 2.08
N ILE A 34 12.76 -2.56 2.37
CA ILE A 34 11.54 -3.04 1.70
C ILE A 34 11.56 -2.70 0.21
N GLN A 35 11.87 -1.45 -0.14
CA GLN A 35 11.95 -1.00 -1.53
C GLN A 35 13.02 -1.77 -2.33
N ASN A 36 14.14 -2.08 -1.69
CA ASN A 36 15.24 -2.87 -2.25
C ASN A 36 14.97 -4.38 -2.22
N LYS A 37 13.77 -4.83 -1.78
CA LYS A 37 13.38 -6.25 -1.65
C LYS A 37 14.29 -7.06 -0.73
N GLN A 38 14.94 -6.41 0.21
CA GLN A 38 15.83 -7.02 1.20
C GLN A 38 15.02 -7.51 2.42
N TRP A 39 14.06 -8.39 2.16
CA TRP A 39 13.00 -8.80 3.10
C TRP A 39 13.53 -9.34 4.43
N THR A 40 14.56 -10.19 4.40
CA THR A 40 15.15 -10.77 5.60
C THR A 40 15.83 -9.71 6.47
N GLN A 41 16.51 -8.75 5.85
CA GLN A 41 17.16 -7.65 6.57
C GLN A 41 16.13 -6.70 7.16
N ALA A 42 15.09 -6.37 6.38
CA ALA A 42 13.96 -5.57 6.84
C ALA A 42 13.28 -6.22 8.05
N GLN A 43 13.05 -7.54 8.02
CA GLN A 43 12.47 -8.29 9.14
C GLN A 43 13.36 -8.25 10.38
N GLN A 44 14.66 -8.48 10.24
CA GLN A 44 15.61 -8.41 11.35
C GLN A 44 15.64 -7.02 11.98
N LYS A 45 15.69 -5.98 11.14
CA LYS A 45 15.68 -4.60 11.62
C LYS A 45 14.39 -4.26 12.35
N LEU A 46 13.23 -4.62 11.78
CA LEU A 46 11.94 -4.43 12.44
C LEU A 46 11.88 -5.13 13.80
N GLN A 47 12.36 -6.37 13.90
CA GLN A 47 12.40 -7.11 15.16
C GLN A 47 13.30 -6.47 16.21
N LEU A 48 14.44 -5.89 15.80
CA LEU A 48 15.32 -5.14 16.71
C LEU A 48 14.61 -3.91 17.27
N VAL A 49 13.95 -3.14 16.42
CA VAL A 49 13.15 -1.97 16.82
C VAL A 49 12.05 -2.38 17.80
N MET A 50 11.34 -3.46 17.51
CA MET A 50 10.30 -3.99 18.40
C MET A 50 10.83 -4.39 19.78
N LYS A 51 12.01 -4.98 19.84
CA LYS A 51 12.64 -5.39 21.13
C LYS A 51 13.15 -4.21 21.94
N GLN A 52 13.61 -3.16 21.27
CA GLN A 52 14.15 -1.94 21.94
C GLN A 52 13.03 -1.04 22.47
N SER A 53 11.82 -1.19 21.95
CA SER A 53 10.67 -0.41 22.36
C SER A 53 10.12 -0.90 23.70
N THR A 54 10.62 -0.30 24.78
CA THR A 54 10.09 -0.53 26.15
C THR A 54 9.02 0.50 26.53
N GLN A 55 8.70 1.43 25.62
CA GLN A 55 7.74 2.50 25.88
C GLN A 55 6.30 2.06 25.56
N THR A 56 5.35 2.51 26.35
CA THR A 56 3.91 2.35 26.13
C THR A 56 3.29 3.71 25.80
N PRO A 57 2.53 3.85 24.69
CA PRO A 57 2.20 2.80 23.73
C PRO A 57 3.41 2.40 22.87
N SER A 58 3.53 1.10 22.60
CA SER A 58 4.59 0.61 21.74
C SER A 58 4.45 1.21 20.34
N PRO A 59 5.54 1.74 19.73
CA PRO A 59 5.50 2.23 18.34
C PRO A 59 4.99 1.14 17.39
N THR A 60 5.25 -0.12 17.71
CA THR A 60 4.86 -1.27 16.89
C THR A 60 3.36 -1.53 16.87
N ALA A 61 2.58 -0.92 17.79
CA ALA A 61 1.13 -0.91 17.75
C ALA A 61 0.59 0.09 16.71
N SER A 62 1.43 1.01 16.20
CA SER A 62 0.99 1.96 15.19
C SER A 62 0.72 1.25 13.85
N PRO A 63 -0.28 1.68 13.09
CA PRO A 63 -0.63 1.06 11.81
C PRO A 63 0.54 1.09 10.81
N GLN A 64 1.43 2.08 10.88
CA GLN A 64 2.57 2.18 9.99
C GLN A 64 3.55 1.00 10.14
N TRP A 65 3.93 0.65 11.36
CA TRP A 65 4.83 -0.49 11.61
C TRP A 65 4.20 -1.81 11.21
N ARG A 66 2.91 -1.97 11.47
CA ARG A 66 2.13 -3.15 11.08
C ARG A 66 2.00 -3.26 9.56
N LEU A 67 1.85 -2.14 8.85
CA LEU A 67 1.89 -2.10 7.37
C LEU A 67 3.25 -2.54 6.84
N MET A 68 4.35 -2.05 7.40
CA MET A 68 5.70 -2.51 7.03
C MET A 68 5.86 -4.02 7.29
N ASN A 69 5.39 -4.51 8.45
CA ASN A 69 5.43 -5.94 8.77
C ASN A 69 4.66 -6.76 7.74
N SER A 70 3.46 -6.33 7.34
CA SER A 70 2.67 -7.01 6.32
C SER A 70 3.36 -7.08 4.96
N GLN A 71 4.05 -6.00 4.56
CA GLN A 71 4.83 -5.96 3.32
C GLN A 71 6.05 -6.91 3.38
N ILE A 72 6.74 -6.95 4.51
CA ILE A 72 7.87 -7.87 4.74
C ILE A 72 7.39 -9.32 4.69
N LEU A 73 6.28 -9.63 5.37
CA LEU A 73 5.68 -10.97 5.37
C LEU A 73 5.31 -11.41 3.94
N ALA A 74 4.68 -10.52 3.18
CA ALA A 74 4.35 -10.76 1.77
C ALA A 74 5.61 -11.03 0.93
N GLY A 75 6.64 -10.22 1.10
CA GLY A 75 7.91 -10.37 0.40
C GLY A 75 8.68 -11.64 0.76
N LEU A 76 8.47 -12.18 1.96
CA LEU A 76 8.98 -13.47 2.41
C LEU A 76 8.11 -14.67 1.98
N GLY A 77 7.05 -14.45 1.20
CA GLY A 77 6.12 -15.49 0.76
C GLY A 77 5.14 -15.96 1.83
N GLN A 78 5.02 -15.24 2.96
CA GLN A 78 4.11 -15.56 4.05
C GLN A 78 2.78 -14.79 3.86
N SER A 79 2.13 -15.00 2.71
CA SER A 79 0.96 -14.23 2.28
C SER A 79 -0.21 -14.31 3.26
N GLU A 80 -0.46 -15.47 3.85
CA GLU A 80 -1.56 -15.67 4.81
C GLU A 80 -1.36 -14.80 6.06
N LYS A 81 -0.15 -14.76 6.61
CA LYS A 81 0.17 -13.90 7.76
C LYS A 81 0.10 -12.42 7.41
N ALA A 82 0.50 -12.06 6.19
CA ALA A 82 0.37 -10.68 5.72
C ALA A 82 -1.11 -10.27 5.64
N ILE A 83 -1.98 -11.16 5.16
CA ILE A 83 -3.43 -10.94 5.09
C ILE A 83 -4.02 -10.79 6.50
N GLU A 84 -3.67 -11.68 7.43
CA GLU A 84 -4.12 -11.59 8.84
C GLU A 84 -3.71 -10.26 9.49
N GLU A 85 -2.47 -9.82 9.29
CA GLU A 85 -1.97 -8.54 9.80
C GLU A 85 -2.76 -7.36 9.23
N LEU A 86 -3.00 -7.35 7.90
CA LEU A 86 -3.75 -6.30 7.22
C LEU A 86 -5.21 -6.26 7.68
N GLN A 87 -5.84 -7.42 7.86
CA GLN A 87 -7.20 -7.51 8.40
C GLN A 87 -7.29 -6.97 9.84
N GLY A 88 -6.29 -7.26 10.66
CA GLY A 88 -6.18 -6.69 12.00
C GLY A 88 -6.07 -5.16 11.98
N ILE A 89 -5.27 -4.59 11.04
CA ILE A 89 -5.19 -3.13 10.88
C ILE A 89 -6.54 -2.55 10.47
N ILE A 90 -7.25 -3.18 9.53
CA ILE A 90 -8.57 -2.73 9.07
C ILE A 90 -9.62 -2.74 10.19
N GLN A 91 -9.58 -3.72 11.09
CA GLN A 91 -10.50 -3.77 12.23
C GLN A 91 -10.30 -2.60 13.19
N GLU A 92 -9.05 -2.17 13.38
CA GLU A 92 -8.71 -1.08 14.30
C GLU A 92 -8.76 0.30 13.63
N PHE A 93 -8.44 0.38 12.34
CA PHE A 93 -8.29 1.61 11.55
C PHE A 93 -8.98 1.48 10.19
N PRO A 94 -10.31 1.35 10.13
CA PRO A 94 -11.05 1.09 8.90
C PRO A 94 -10.98 2.24 7.86
N GLU A 95 -10.58 3.44 8.28
CA GLU A 95 -10.44 4.61 7.43
C GLU A 95 -9.12 4.65 6.62
N LEU A 96 -8.15 3.80 6.95
CA LEU A 96 -6.85 3.78 6.27
C LEU A 96 -6.96 3.08 4.91
N PRO A 97 -6.59 3.71 3.79
CA PRO A 97 -6.65 3.08 2.47
C PRO A 97 -5.51 2.08 2.22
N GLU A 98 -4.35 2.26 2.88
CA GLU A 98 -3.15 1.46 2.65
C GLU A 98 -3.36 -0.04 2.89
N PRO A 99 -4.00 -0.50 4.00
CA PRO A 99 -4.22 -1.93 4.22
C PRO A 99 -5.12 -2.56 3.16
N TYR A 100 -6.17 -1.86 2.70
CA TYR A 100 -7.03 -2.35 1.62
C TYR A 100 -6.27 -2.47 0.30
N ASN A 101 -5.45 -1.47 -0.04
CA ASN A 101 -4.61 -1.53 -1.23
C ASN A 101 -3.65 -2.73 -1.18
N ASN A 102 -3.01 -2.97 -0.04
CA ASN A 102 -2.07 -4.07 0.13
C ASN A 102 -2.77 -5.43 0.08
N LEU A 103 -3.99 -5.56 0.63
CA LEU A 103 -4.83 -6.74 0.44
C LEU A 103 -5.15 -6.98 -1.04
N GLY A 104 -5.50 -5.92 -1.77
CA GLY A 104 -5.75 -6.01 -3.20
C GLY A 104 -4.56 -6.57 -3.97
N VAL A 105 -3.35 -6.14 -3.66
CA VAL A 105 -2.11 -6.66 -4.26
C VAL A 105 -1.92 -8.15 -3.94
N LEU A 106 -2.14 -8.57 -2.69
CA LEU A 106 -2.01 -9.97 -2.29
C LEU A 106 -3.04 -10.86 -2.98
N PHE A 107 -4.30 -10.43 -3.06
CA PHE A 107 -5.35 -11.17 -3.77
C PHE A 107 -5.08 -11.26 -5.27
N ALA A 108 -4.59 -10.18 -5.88
CA ALA A 108 -4.21 -10.21 -7.31
C ALA A 108 -3.07 -11.20 -7.56
N ALA A 109 -2.07 -11.25 -6.68
CA ALA A 109 -0.97 -12.22 -6.76
C ALA A 109 -1.44 -13.68 -6.61
N GLN A 110 -2.54 -13.92 -5.89
CA GLN A 110 -3.19 -15.23 -5.77
C GLN A 110 -4.15 -15.54 -6.93
N GLY A 111 -4.33 -14.63 -7.89
CA GLY A 111 -5.27 -14.78 -8.99
C GLY A 111 -6.73 -14.52 -8.59
N ASN A 112 -7.00 -14.10 -7.37
CA ASN A 112 -8.33 -13.74 -6.90
C ASN A 112 -8.66 -12.30 -7.28
N TYR A 113 -8.95 -12.09 -8.56
CA TYR A 113 -9.12 -10.77 -9.14
C TYR A 113 -10.37 -10.03 -8.62
N GLU A 114 -11.44 -10.75 -8.30
CA GLU A 114 -12.66 -10.19 -7.74
C GLU A 114 -12.41 -9.59 -6.34
N ALA A 115 -11.71 -10.31 -5.47
CA ALA A 115 -11.34 -9.82 -4.14
C ALA A 115 -10.34 -8.66 -4.24
N ALA A 116 -9.38 -8.74 -5.18
CA ALA A 116 -8.43 -7.67 -5.44
C ALA A 116 -9.13 -6.38 -5.87
N MET A 117 -10.06 -6.47 -6.82
CA MET A 117 -10.86 -5.33 -7.29
C MET A 117 -11.64 -4.70 -6.15
N SER A 118 -12.35 -5.50 -5.34
CA SER A 118 -13.10 -5.02 -4.19
C SER A 118 -12.21 -4.26 -3.21
N ALA A 119 -11.04 -4.81 -2.91
CA ALA A 119 -10.08 -4.19 -2.00
C ALA A 119 -9.54 -2.85 -2.53
N PHE A 120 -9.15 -2.75 -3.80
CA PHE A 120 -8.71 -1.49 -4.40
C PHE A 120 -9.81 -0.43 -4.45
N VAL A 121 -11.05 -0.83 -4.77
CA VAL A 121 -12.21 0.07 -4.75
C VAL A 121 -12.44 0.61 -3.33
N THR A 122 -12.36 -0.23 -2.31
CA THR A 122 -12.48 0.20 -0.91
C THR A 122 -11.37 1.17 -0.52
N ALA A 123 -10.12 0.93 -0.95
CA ALA A 123 -9.02 1.88 -0.73
C ALA A 123 -9.28 3.25 -1.38
N ILE A 124 -9.85 3.26 -2.59
CA ILE A 124 -10.24 4.50 -3.30
C ILE A 124 -11.41 5.19 -2.61
N GLN A 125 -12.40 4.45 -2.08
CA GLN A 125 -13.50 5.02 -1.31
C GLN A 125 -13.02 5.69 -0.02
N ALA A 126 -12.06 5.07 0.68
CA ALA A 126 -11.43 5.64 1.87
C ALA A 126 -10.61 6.91 1.54
N ARG A 127 -9.93 6.93 0.40
CA ARG A 127 -9.16 8.09 -0.08
C ARG A 127 -9.29 8.24 -1.60
N PRO A 128 -10.21 9.09 -2.10
CA PRO A 128 -10.51 9.21 -3.53
C PRO A 128 -9.32 9.60 -4.42
N ASN A 129 -8.32 10.29 -3.89
CA ASN A 129 -7.10 10.69 -4.61
C ASN A 129 -5.90 9.75 -4.34
N TYR A 130 -6.14 8.53 -3.87
CA TYR A 130 -5.09 7.57 -3.58
C TYR A 130 -4.54 6.95 -4.88
N LYS A 131 -3.54 7.63 -5.45
CA LYS A 131 -2.95 7.33 -6.77
C LYS A 131 -2.56 5.87 -6.93
N ILE A 132 -1.95 5.26 -5.90
CA ILE A 132 -1.45 3.88 -5.97
C ILE A 132 -2.60 2.89 -6.17
N ALA A 133 -3.72 3.07 -5.45
CA ALA A 133 -4.88 2.19 -5.61
C ALA A 133 -5.53 2.33 -7.00
N HIS A 134 -5.58 3.54 -7.57
CA HIS A 134 -6.04 3.75 -8.94
C HIS A 134 -5.13 3.06 -9.96
N GLN A 135 -3.81 3.13 -9.78
CA GLN A 135 -2.84 2.45 -10.63
C GLN A 135 -3.00 0.94 -10.54
N ASN A 136 -3.03 0.38 -9.33
CA ASN A 136 -3.18 -1.05 -9.11
C ASN A 136 -4.50 -1.59 -9.68
N LEU A 137 -5.59 -0.84 -9.56
CA LEU A 137 -6.88 -1.19 -10.16
C LEU A 137 -6.81 -1.18 -11.70
N GLY A 138 -6.11 -0.21 -12.29
CA GLY A 138 -5.87 -0.17 -13.74
C GLY A 138 -5.06 -1.35 -14.22
N ASP A 139 -3.98 -1.71 -13.51
CA ASP A 139 -3.15 -2.88 -13.81
C ASP A 139 -3.95 -4.19 -13.67
N LEU A 140 -4.80 -4.29 -12.65
CA LEU A 140 -5.70 -5.43 -12.48
C LEU A 140 -6.66 -5.58 -13.67
N TYR A 141 -7.31 -4.50 -14.11
CA TYR A 141 -8.20 -4.55 -15.28
C TYR A 141 -7.44 -4.96 -16.55
N SER A 142 -6.20 -4.49 -16.72
CA SER A 142 -5.34 -4.90 -17.83
C SER A 142 -5.06 -6.41 -17.79
N ALA A 143 -4.72 -6.95 -16.63
CA ALA A 143 -4.49 -8.39 -16.45
C ALA A 143 -5.75 -9.22 -16.72
N MET A 144 -6.91 -8.78 -16.24
CA MET A 144 -8.20 -9.41 -16.48
C MET A 144 -8.56 -9.40 -17.97
N ALA A 145 -8.34 -8.29 -18.67
CA ALA A 145 -8.56 -8.17 -20.11
C ALA A 145 -7.67 -9.14 -20.88
N GLN A 146 -6.37 -9.20 -20.56
CA GLN A 146 -5.44 -10.14 -21.18
C GLN A 146 -5.87 -11.60 -20.97
N GLN A 147 -6.32 -11.95 -19.77
CA GLN A 147 -6.86 -13.29 -19.49
C GLN A 147 -8.11 -13.60 -20.32
N ALA A 148 -9.02 -12.63 -20.44
CA ALA A 148 -10.24 -12.79 -21.25
C ALA A 148 -9.90 -13.01 -22.74
N TYR A 149 -8.99 -12.21 -23.29
CA TYR A 149 -8.54 -12.39 -24.68
C TYR A 149 -7.82 -13.73 -24.90
N ALA A 150 -7.00 -14.16 -23.94
CA ALA A 150 -6.34 -15.46 -24.02
C ALA A 150 -7.35 -16.62 -24.01
N LYS A 151 -8.40 -16.52 -23.20
CA LYS A 151 -9.51 -17.49 -23.19
C LYS A 151 -10.25 -17.47 -24.53
N ALA A 152 -10.61 -16.28 -25.04
CA ALA A 152 -11.34 -16.13 -26.30
C ALA A 152 -10.58 -16.76 -27.49
N LYS A 153 -9.25 -16.60 -27.55
CA LYS A 153 -8.39 -17.17 -28.60
C LYS A 153 -8.48 -18.69 -28.69
N ASN A 154 -8.79 -19.37 -27.61
CA ASN A 154 -8.86 -20.82 -27.52
C ASN A 154 -10.30 -21.38 -27.74
N ILE A 155 -11.29 -20.50 -27.90
CA ILE A 155 -12.68 -20.90 -28.15
C ILE A 155 -12.92 -20.91 -29.66
N LYS A 156 -13.43 -22.03 -30.18
CA LYS A 156 -13.87 -22.09 -31.58
C LYS A 156 -15.07 -21.17 -31.74
N GLU A 157 -15.01 -20.28 -32.73
CA GLU A 157 -16.04 -19.28 -32.96
C GLU A 157 -17.40 -19.95 -33.28
N GLY A 158 -18.42 -19.55 -32.50
CA GLY A 158 -19.81 -19.64 -32.92
C GLY A 158 -20.23 -18.32 -33.62
N PRO A 159 -21.42 -18.25 -34.21
CA PRO A 159 -21.86 -17.01 -34.84
C PRO A 159 -21.92 -15.87 -33.83
N ALA A 160 -21.10 -14.84 -34.03
CA ALA A 160 -21.10 -13.64 -33.21
C ALA A 160 -22.41 -12.85 -33.46
N LEU A 161 -23.25 -12.75 -32.44
CA LEU A 161 -24.54 -12.06 -32.56
C LEU A 161 -24.40 -10.55 -32.50
N LEU A 162 -23.55 -10.03 -31.60
CA LEU A 162 -23.28 -8.59 -31.45
C LEU A 162 -21.85 -8.37 -30.91
N PRO A 163 -20.92 -7.85 -31.71
CA PRO A 163 -19.62 -7.46 -31.19
C PRO A 163 -19.74 -6.21 -30.33
N LEU A 164 -19.08 -6.20 -29.19
CA LEU A 164 -18.89 -4.99 -28.38
C LEU A 164 -18.00 -4.03 -29.18
N SER A 165 -18.56 -2.91 -29.67
CA SER A 165 -17.74 -1.88 -30.29
C SER A 165 -16.82 -1.28 -29.22
N ALA A 166 -15.51 -1.27 -29.50
CA ALA A 166 -14.57 -0.57 -28.65
C ALA A 166 -15.03 0.89 -28.47
N PRO A 167 -14.94 1.45 -27.24
CA PRO A 167 -15.22 2.88 -27.07
C PRO A 167 -14.32 3.65 -28.02
N ALA A 168 -14.93 4.54 -28.82
CA ALA A 168 -14.19 5.35 -29.78
C ALA A 168 -13.04 6.03 -29.02
N ALA A 169 -11.81 5.77 -29.45
CA ALA A 169 -10.67 6.49 -28.94
C ALA A 169 -11.00 7.98 -29.08
N SER A 170 -11.03 8.69 -27.95
CA SER A 170 -11.26 10.14 -27.95
C SER A 170 -10.16 10.77 -28.80
N THR A 171 -10.47 11.04 -30.06
CA THR A 171 -9.62 11.83 -30.95
C THR A 171 -9.52 13.21 -30.33
N THR A 172 -8.39 13.44 -29.67
CA THR A 172 -8.01 14.78 -29.24
C THR A 172 -7.80 15.59 -30.52
N THR A 173 -8.87 16.27 -30.97
CA THR A 173 -8.80 17.24 -32.06
C THR A 173 -7.92 18.38 -31.56
N THR A 174 -6.65 18.32 -31.91
CA THR A 174 -5.73 19.47 -31.77
C THR A 174 -6.22 20.54 -32.74
N THR A 175 -7.09 21.41 -32.25
CA THR A 175 -7.46 22.65 -32.98
C THR A 175 -6.21 23.52 -33.06
N ASN A 176 -5.54 23.42 -34.18
CA ASN A 176 -4.41 24.26 -34.54
C ASN A 176 -5.02 25.68 -34.84
N VAL A 177 -5.08 26.51 -33.80
CA VAL A 177 -5.42 27.93 -33.97
C VAL A 177 -4.24 28.59 -34.65
N ARG A 178 -4.35 28.64 -35.97
CA ARG A 178 -3.43 29.40 -36.82
C ARG A 178 -3.71 30.89 -36.57
N SER A 179 -2.83 31.51 -35.79
CA SER A 179 -2.75 32.95 -35.65
C SER A 179 -2.49 33.56 -37.04
N SER A 180 -3.43 34.29 -37.55
CA SER A 180 -3.25 35.25 -38.66
C SER A 180 -3.45 36.65 -38.14
N ARG A 181 -2.35 37.38 -38.03
CA ARG A 181 -2.17 38.83 -37.96
C ARG A 181 -2.65 39.52 -36.68
#